data_470ba71e138e9b2029d3302bc643f388
#
_entry.id   470ba71e138e9b2029d3302bc643f388
#
_cell.length_a   1.000
_cell.length_b   1.000
_cell.length_c   1.000
_cell.angle_alpha   90.00
_cell.angle_beta   90.00
_cell.angle_gamma   90.00
#
_symmetry.space_group_name_H-M   'P 1'
#
loop_
_entity.id
_entity.type
_entity.pdbx_description
1 polymer ?
#
loop_
_entity_poly.entity_id
_entity_poly.type
_entity_poly.pdbx_seq_one_letter_code
_entity_poly.pdbx_strand_id
1 'polypeptide(L)'
;MILAYRIFSTILYPFLFIFIYCRKILNKEETKRFKEKIFVSHFNVIKKDKFKLIWFHSASIGELKSIIPIINQLNIRYKNLKFLITTTTLSSGNLAKIELQKFNNIEHRYVPFDVNFLISKFIDLWKPNQIFLVDSEIWPNLILKAKKNKIPIALINARLTSRSFNRWMIFPNVAKEIFSIFDLFICSNSETKMYLEKLGLQNIYFKGNIKFIENVDEKKIKNLNENILVKKKFWFAASTHKGEDVMCLKTHLKLKKKFKDLITVIAPRHIKRTTEIKKLSNKLKLNTQILNNNEKILKDKEIIIIN
;
A
#
# COMPACT_ATOMS: atom_id res chain seq x y z
N MET A 1 -7.19 -28.56 3.85
CA MET A 1 -6.19 -27.46 3.94
C MET A 1 -6.76 -26.19 4.59
N ILE A 2 -7.91 -25.70 4.18
CA ILE A 2 -8.53 -24.50 4.80
C ILE A 2 -8.76 -24.68 6.30
N LEU A 3 -9.28 -25.86 6.73
CA LEU A 3 -9.41 -26.17 8.15
C LEU A 3 -8.05 -26.15 8.87
N ALA A 4 -7.01 -26.71 8.25
CA ALA A 4 -5.66 -26.69 8.81
C ALA A 4 -5.15 -25.24 8.97
N TYR A 5 -5.37 -24.35 7.99
CA TYR A 5 -5.05 -22.93 8.11
C TYR A 5 -5.76 -22.26 9.28
N ARG A 6 -7.05 -22.55 9.47
CA ARG A 6 -7.86 -22.00 10.58
C ARG A 6 -7.36 -22.47 11.94
N ILE A 7 -7.03 -23.75 12.07
CA ILE A 7 -6.46 -24.31 13.30
C ILE A 7 -5.09 -23.69 13.55
N PHE A 8 -4.22 -23.68 12.53
CA PHE A 8 -2.87 -23.14 12.63
C PHE A 8 -2.87 -21.65 13.02
N SER A 9 -3.69 -20.83 12.37
CA SER A 9 -3.80 -19.40 12.72
C SER A 9 -4.28 -19.17 14.15
N THR A 10 -5.13 -20.08 14.69
CA THR A 10 -5.60 -20.01 16.07
C THR A 10 -4.50 -20.43 17.06
N ILE A 11 -3.74 -21.48 16.75
CA ILE A 11 -2.59 -21.92 17.56
C ILE A 11 -1.50 -20.85 17.58
N LEU A 12 -1.30 -20.13 16.46
CA LEU A 12 -0.33 -19.03 16.39
C LEU A 12 -0.75 -17.76 17.14
N TYR A 13 -1.99 -17.64 17.60
CA TYR A 13 -2.48 -16.43 18.24
C TYR A 13 -1.64 -15.93 19.43
N PRO A 14 -1.19 -16.79 20.38
CA PRO A 14 -0.30 -16.34 21.46
C PRO A 14 1.02 -15.75 20.95
N PHE A 15 1.58 -16.31 19.87
CA PHE A 15 2.81 -15.77 19.25
C PHE A 15 2.56 -14.44 18.54
N LEU A 16 1.39 -14.25 17.91
CA LEU A 16 0.98 -12.98 17.34
C LEU A 16 0.88 -11.89 18.41
N PHE A 17 0.48 -12.26 19.61
CA PHE A 17 0.46 -11.36 20.76
C PHE A 17 1.88 -10.86 21.10
N ILE A 18 2.83 -11.77 21.27
CA ILE A 18 4.24 -11.43 21.52
C ILE A 18 4.78 -10.59 20.36
N PHE A 19 4.54 -11.00 19.12
CA PHE A 19 4.99 -10.29 17.93
C PHE A 19 4.51 -8.84 17.88
N ILE A 20 3.21 -8.56 18.15
CA ILE A 20 2.68 -7.20 18.09
C ILE A 20 3.26 -6.31 19.20
N TYR A 21 3.51 -6.86 20.39
CA TYR A 21 4.16 -6.14 21.48
C TYR A 21 5.62 -5.81 21.16
N CYS A 22 6.38 -6.75 20.60
CA CYS A 22 7.74 -6.48 20.11
C CYS A 22 7.73 -5.36 19.05
N ARG A 23 6.79 -5.39 18.11
CA ARG A 23 6.66 -4.34 17.10
C ARG A 23 6.31 -2.98 17.71
N LYS A 24 5.48 -2.95 18.77
CA LYS A 24 5.17 -1.73 19.52
C LYS A 24 6.44 -1.16 20.18
N ILE A 25 7.25 -1.98 20.85
CA ILE A 25 8.53 -1.57 21.47
C ILE A 25 9.47 -0.98 20.42
N LEU A 26 9.49 -1.56 19.21
CA LEU A 26 10.29 -1.09 18.08
C LEU A 26 9.68 0.13 17.35
N ASN A 27 8.66 0.79 17.91
CA ASN A 27 7.94 1.93 17.31
C ASN A 27 7.40 1.67 15.88
N LYS A 28 7.04 0.41 15.59
CA LYS A 28 6.44 -0.01 14.30
C LYS A 28 4.92 -0.11 14.35
N GLU A 29 4.33 0.17 15.52
CA GLU A 29 2.88 0.14 15.75
C GLU A 29 2.43 1.40 16.50
N GLU A 30 1.17 1.78 16.32
CA GLU A 30 0.58 2.88 17.07
C GLU A 30 0.41 2.50 18.55
N THR A 31 0.86 3.36 19.45
CA THR A 31 1.00 3.07 20.88
C THR A 31 -0.30 2.63 21.56
N LYS A 32 -1.44 3.22 21.17
CA LYS A 32 -2.75 2.90 21.75
C LYS A 32 -3.57 1.94 20.89
N ARG A 33 -3.55 2.14 19.57
CA ARG A 33 -4.45 1.47 18.63
C ARG A 33 -3.94 0.12 18.10
N PHE A 34 -2.67 -0.28 18.36
CA PHE A 34 -2.17 -1.62 18.00
C PHE A 34 -3.06 -2.74 18.57
N LYS A 35 -3.75 -2.46 19.67
CA LYS A 35 -4.69 -3.38 20.33
C LYS A 35 -5.89 -3.75 19.45
N GLU A 36 -6.27 -2.89 18.48
CA GLU A 36 -7.33 -3.17 17.51
C GLU A 36 -7.01 -4.42 16.64
N LYS A 37 -5.72 -4.76 16.49
CA LYS A 37 -5.30 -5.91 15.68
C LYS A 37 -5.48 -7.25 16.37
N ILE A 38 -5.61 -7.26 17.71
CA ILE A 38 -5.50 -8.49 18.48
C ILE A 38 -6.57 -8.66 19.57
N PHE A 39 -7.22 -7.59 20.03
CA PHE A 39 -8.22 -7.65 21.09
C PHE A 39 -9.60 -7.26 20.59
N VAL A 40 -10.56 -8.16 20.76
CA VAL A 40 -11.97 -7.91 20.41
C VAL A 40 -12.55 -6.70 21.12
N SER A 41 -12.16 -6.47 22.39
CA SER A 41 -12.60 -5.33 23.20
C SER A 41 -12.20 -3.96 22.64
N HIS A 42 -11.26 -3.93 21.68
CA HIS A 42 -10.76 -2.72 21.06
C HIS A 42 -11.27 -2.48 19.63
N PHE A 43 -12.24 -3.27 19.16
CA PHE A 43 -12.80 -3.08 17.81
C PHE A 43 -13.62 -1.80 17.68
N ASN A 44 -14.08 -1.21 18.81
CA ASN A 44 -14.69 0.11 18.92
C ASN A 44 -15.75 0.39 17.85
N VAL A 45 -16.73 -0.49 17.76
CA VAL A 45 -17.79 -0.40 16.75
C VAL A 45 -18.74 0.73 17.07
N ILE A 46 -18.98 1.61 16.12
CA ILE A 46 -19.99 2.65 16.22
C ILE A 46 -21.34 2.04 15.85
N LYS A 47 -22.37 2.33 16.65
CA LYS A 47 -23.73 1.83 16.43
C LYS A 47 -24.20 2.12 15.00
N LYS A 48 -24.83 1.12 14.39
CA LYS A 48 -25.43 1.25 13.06
C LYS A 48 -26.66 2.17 13.10
N ASP A 49 -26.59 3.20 12.32
CA ASP A 49 -27.76 3.89 11.81
C ASP A 49 -28.33 3.13 10.59
N LYS A 50 -29.38 3.67 9.97
CA LYS A 50 -30.01 3.11 8.75
C LYS A 50 -29.10 3.07 7.49
N PHE A 51 -27.80 3.33 7.64
CA PHE A 51 -26.84 3.43 6.52
C PHE A 51 -26.28 2.05 6.13
N LYS A 52 -25.98 1.89 4.82
CA LYS A 52 -25.23 0.75 4.32
C LYS A 52 -23.74 0.95 4.60
N LEU A 53 -23.10 -0.02 5.25
CA LEU A 53 -21.68 0.02 5.56
C LEU A 53 -20.86 -0.68 4.46
N ILE A 54 -19.97 0.06 3.82
CA ILE A 54 -19.00 -0.47 2.86
C ILE A 54 -17.65 -0.55 3.54
N TRP A 55 -17.04 -1.74 3.55
CA TRP A 55 -15.73 -1.96 4.13
C TRP A 55 -14.66 -2.03 3.05
N PHE A 56 -13.68 -1.13 3.08
CA PHE A 56 -12.45 -1.21 2.29
C PHE A 56 -11.29 -1.62 3.18
N HIS A 57 -10.53 -2.64 2.75
CA HIS A 57 -9.27 -3.00 3.36
C HIS A 57 -8.11 -2.65 2.43
N SER A 58 -7.18 -1.80 2.91
CA SER A 58 -5.98 -1.37 2.21
C SER A 58 -4.78 -1.44 3.16
N ALA A 59 -3.80 -2.31 2.88
CA ALA A 59 -2.69 -2.55 3.81
C ALA A 59 -1.69 -1.40 3.84
N SER A 60 -1.43 -0.76 2.70
CA SER A 60 -0.35 0.21 2.49
C SER A 60 -0.84 1.62 2.20
N ILE A 61 0.10 2.60 2.28
CA ILE A 61 -0.13 4.00 1.90
C ILE A 61 -0.65 4.11 0.45
N GLY A 62 -0.01 3.41 -0.49
CA GLY A 62 -0.38 3.48 -1.91
C GLY A 62 -1.77 2.92 -2.19
N GLU A 63 -2.16 1.85 -1.50
CA GLU A 63 -3.51 1.29 -1.60
C GLU A 63 -4.54 2.24 -0.99
N LEU A 64 -4.26 2.80 0.21
CA LEU A 64 -5.16 3.77 0.84
C LEU A 64 -5.40 4.97 -0.07
N LYS A 65 -4.34 5.57 -0.61
CA LYS A 65 -4.46 6.70 -1.55
C LYS A 65 -5.30 6.35 -2.79
N SER A 66 -5.14 5.14 -3.32
CA SER A 66 -5.86 4.72 -4.52
C SER A 66 -7.38 4.55 -4.32
N ILE A 67 -7.85 4.30 -3.09
CA ILE A 67 -9.30 4.17 -2.81
C ILE A 67 -9.99 5.49 -2.47
N ILE A 68 -9.25 6.52 -2.04
CA ILE A 68 -9.84 7.83 -1.69
C ILE A 68 -10.67 8.43 -2.84
N PRO A 69 -10.19 8.45 -4.10
CA PRO A 69 -11.00 8.92 -5.23
C PRO A 69 -12.27 8.11 -5.43
N ILE A 70 -12.22 6.78 -5.22
CA ILE A 70 -13.39 5.90 -5.33
C ILE A 70 -14.42 6.25 -4.25
N ILE A 71 -13.98 6.43 -3.00
CA ILE A 71 -14.84 6.81 -1.88
C ILE A 71 -15.49 8.17 -2.14
N ASN A 72 -14.73 9.15 -2.66
CA ASN A 72 -15.27 10.45 -3.05
C ASN A 72 -16.40 10.31 -4.06
N GLN A 73 -16.20 9.52 -5.12
CA GLN A 73 -17.22 9.31 -6.15
C GLN A 73 -18.45 8.58 -5.59
N LEU A 74 -18.27 7.59 -4.71
CA LEU A 74 -19.37 6.90 -4.05
C LEU A 74 -20.15 7.86 -3.13
N ASN A 75 -19.48 8.75 -2.40
CA ASN A 75 -20.13 9.77 -1.57
C ASN A 75 -20.96 10.78 -2.38
N ILE A 76 -20.50 11.15 -3.57
CA ILE A 76 -21.24 12.04 -4.46
C ILE A 76 -22.52 11.35 -4.94
N ARG A 77 -22.42 10.08 -5.34
CA ARG A 77 -23.54 9.34 -5.94
C ARG A 77 -24.56 8.82 -4.92
N TYR A 78 -24.10 8.42 -3.72
CA TYR A 78 -24.92 7.71 -2.75
C TYR A 78 -24.85 8.35 -1.37
N LYS A 79 -25.90 9.01 -0.95
CA LYS A 79 -25.96 9.76 0.33
C LYS A 79 -26.07 8.86 1.58
N ASN A 80 -26.51 7.60 1.41
CA ASN A 80 -26.80 6.68 2.52
C ASN A 80 -25.70 5.64 2.73
N LEU A 81 -24.43 5.99 2.44
CA LEU A 81 -23.28 5.12 2.67
C LEU A 81 -22.48 5.58 3.88
N LYS A 82 -22.03 4.63 4.68
CA LYS A 82 -20.91 4.74 5.63
C LYS A 82 -19.77 3.85 5.18
N PHE A 83 -18.56 4.26 5.48
CA PHE A 83 -17.36 3.51 5.11
C PHE A 83 -16.56 3.10 6.33
N LEU A 84 -16.17 1.84 6.37
CA LEU A 84 -15.13 1.33 7.23
C LEU A 84 -13.86 1.18 6.40
N ILE A 85 -12.81 1.89 6.76
CA ILE A 85 -11.50 1.76 6.14
C ILE A 85 -10.59 1.07 7.13
N THR A 86 -9.97 -0.04 6.70
CA THR A 86 -8.98 -0.69 7.55
C THR A 86 -7.60 -0.68 6.91
N THR A 87 -6.57 -0.46 7.73
CA THR A 87 -5.16 -0.50 7.30
C THR A 87 -4.34 -1.45 8.16
N THR A 88 -3.14 -1.80 7.68
CA THR A 88 -2.26 -2.72 8.40
C THR A 88 -1.07 -2.02 9.05
N THR A 89 -0.46 -1.02 8.38
CA THR A 89 0.80 -0.42 8.84
C THR A 89 0.59 0.88 9.61
N LEU A 90 1.56 1.23 10.47
CA LEU A 90 1.57 2.51 11.17
C LEU A 90 1.51 3.69 10.20
N SER A 91 2.29 3.62 9.10
CA SER A 91 2.35 4.69 8.10
C SER A 91 1.00 4.88 7.39
N SER A 92 0.31 3.79 7.02
CA SER A 92 -1.04 3.89 6.42
C SER A 92 -2.09 4.38 7.42
N GLY A 93 -1.96 4.00 8.71
CA GLY A 93 -2.82 4.53 9.77
C GLY A 93 -2.64 6.04 10.00
N ASN A 94 -1.40 6.52 9.98
CA ASN A 94 -1.10 7.95 10.10
C ASN A 94 -1.64 8.74 8.90
N LEU A 95 -1.49 8.22 7.68
CA LEU A 95 -2.08 8.83 6.49
C LEU A 95 -3.61 8.84 6.57
N ALA A 96 -4.23 7.74 7.04
CA ALA A 96 -5.68 7.66 7.21
C ALA A 96 -6.21 8.74 8.15
N LYS A 97 -5.52 9.04 9.24
CA LYS A 97 -5.90 10.15 10.15
C LYS A 97 -5.96 11.49 9.43
N ILE A 98 -5.03 11.76 8.51
CA ILE A 98 -4.96 13.04 7.78
C ILE A 98 -5.99 13.08 6.65
N GLU A 99 -6.01 12.05 5.81
CA GLU A 99 -6.81 12.05 4.58
C GLU A 99 -8.30 11.81 4.82
N LEU A 100 -8.66 11.05 5.86
CA LEU A 100 -10.05 10.66 6.10
C LEU A 100 -10.79 11.61 7.05
N GLN A 101 -10.11 12.49 7.79
CA GLN A 101 -10.76 13.44 8.71
C GLN A 101 -11.72 14.43 8.02
N LYS A 102 -11.57 14.62 6.70
CA LYS A 102 -12.48 15.48 5.91
C LYS A 102 -13.85 14.84 5.64
N PHE A 103 -14.03 13.57 6.03
CA PHE A 103 -15.27 12.84 5.81
C PHE A 103 -15.95 12.52 7.13
N ASN A 104 -17.24 12.84 7.26
CA ASN A 104 -18.02 12.60 8.48
C ASN A 104 -18.61 11.18 8.56
N ASN A 105 -18.57 10.42 7.46
CA ASN A 105 -19.16 9.09 7.33
C ASN A 105 -18.14 7.97 7.15
N ILE A 106 -16.87 8.24 7.49
CA ILE A 106 -15.78 7.27 7.39
C ILE A 106 -15.22 6.96 8.77
N GLU A 107 -15.10 5.66 9.07
CA GLU A 107 -14.39 5.15 10.23
C GLU A 107 -13.11 4.44 9.80
N HIS A 108 -12.00 4.77 10.46
CA HIS A 108 -10.73 4.08 10.27
C HIS A 108 -10.39 3.17 11.45
N ARG A 109 -10.02 1.92 11.13
CA ARG A 109 -9.52 0.93 12.09
C ARG A 109 -8.27 0.22 11.57
N TYR A 110 -7.47 -0.34 12.47
CA TYR A 110 -6.50 -1.35 12.07
C TYR A 110 -7.20 -2.69 11.91
N VAL A 111 -6.90 -3.40 10.81
CA VAL A 111 -7.49 -4.73 10.58
C VAL A 111 -6.99 -5.71 11.63
N PRO A 112 -7.85 -6.57 12.21
CA PRO A 112 -7.40 -7.66 13.07
C PRO A 112 -6.54 -8.66 12.30
N PHE A 113 -5.65 -9.37 12.99
CA PHE A 113 -4.96 -10.52 12.38
C PHE A 113 -5.98 -11.54 11.85
N ASP A 114 -5.62 -12.22 10.74
CA ASP A 114 -6.50 -13.21 10.09
C ASP A 114 -6.64 -14.51 10.91
N VAL A 115 -7.01 -14.35 12.17
CA VAL A 115 -7.35 -15.44 13.09
C VAL A 115 -8.86 -15.61 13.11
N ASN A 116 -9.33 -16.83 12.94
CA ASN A 116 -10.76 -17.11 12.71
C ASN A 116 -11.70 -16.43 13.70
N PHE A 117 -11.41 -16.47 15.01
CA PHE A 117 -12.30 -15.87 16.01
C PHE A 117 -12.26 -14.34 16.00
N LEU A 118 -11.07 -13.72 15.76
CA LEU A 118 -10.92 -12.27 15.67
C LEU A 118 -11.72 -11.73 14.48
N ILE A 119 -11.49 -12.30 13.29
CA ILE A 119 -12.19 -11.91 12.07
C ILE A 119 -13.69 -12.15 12.19
N SER A 120 -14.09 -13.29 12.77
CA SER A 120 -15.51 -13.57 12.97
C SER A 120 -16.17 -12.52 13.85
N LYS A 121 -15.57 -12.17 15.00
CA LYS A 121 -16.10 -11.13 15.89
C LYS A 121 -16.09 -9.75 15.23
N PHE A 122 -15.04 -9.42 14.48
CA PHE A 122 -14.96 -8.15 13.77
C PHE A 122 -16.09 -7.99 12.75
N ILE A 123 -16.31 -9.01 11.89
CA ILE A 123 -17.38 -8.99 10.89
C ILE A 123 -18.76 -9.00 11.55
N ASP A 124 -18.97 -9.79 12.62
CA ASP A 124 -20.25 -9.89 13.32
C ASP A 124 -20.62 -8.60 14.06
N LEU A 125 -19.63 -7.83 14.51
CA LEU A 125 -19.84 -6.54 15.17
C LEU A 125 -20.05 -5.41 14.15
N TRP A 126 -19.19 -5.30 13.14
CA TRP A 126 -19.30 -4.26 12.11
C TRP A 126 -20.42 -4.51 11.11
N LYS A 127 -20.74 -5.76 10.80
CA LYS A 127 -21.78 -6.21 9.85
C LYS A 127 -21.73 -5.44 8.52
N PRO A 128 -20.61 -5.42 7.79
CA PRO A 128 -20.54 -4.71 6.52
C PRO A 128 -21.55 -5.28 5.52
N ASN A 129 -22.08 -4.41 4.67
CA ASN A 129 -22.97 -4.82 3.57
C ASN A 129 -22.16 -5.30 2.35
N GLN A 130 -20.91 -4.84 2.22
CA GLN A 130 -20.01 -5.21 1.14
C GLN A 130 -18.56 -5.02 1.60
N ILE A 131 -17.65 -5.86 1.10
CA ILE A 131 -16.22 -5.82 1.42
C ILE A 131 -15.42 -5.65 0.12
N PHE A 132 -14.51 -4.69 0.12
CA PHE A 132 -13.52 -4.49 -0.94
C PHE A 132 -12.11 -4.71 -0.37
N LEU A 133 -11.43 -5.73 -0.87
CA LEU A 133 -10.00 -5.94 -0.62
C LEU A 133 -9.19 -5.30 -1.75
N VAL A 134 -8.06 -4.71 -1.43
CA VAL A 134 -7.26 -3.94 -2.40
C VAL A 134 -5.94 -4.64 -2.69
N ASP A 135 -5.52 -4.67 -3.95
CA ASP A 135 -4.23 -5.21 -4.43
C ASP A 135 -4.11 -6.73 -4.23
N SER A 136 -3.23 -7.18 -3.35
CA SER A 136 -2.90 -8.60 -3.14
C SER A 136 -3.42 -9.15 -1.80
N GLU A 137 -4.40 -8.50 -1.20
CA GLU A 137 -4.90 -8.79 0.15
C GLU A 137 -5.86 -10.00 0.13
N ILE A 138 -5.28 -11.20 0.18
CA ILE A 138 -6.02 -12.46 0.23
C ILE A 138 -5.94 -13.03 1.65
N TRP A 139 -6.99 -12.88 2.40
CA TRP A 139 -7.11 -13.24 3.82
C TRP A 139 -8.13 -14.36 4.01
N PRO A 140 -7.71 -15.64 4.10
CA PRO A 140 -8.62 -16.78 4.03
C PRO A 140 -9.74 -16.78 5.07
N ASN A 141 -9.46 -16.46 6.34
CA ASN A 141 -10.49 -16.43 7.36
C ASN A 141 -11.53 -15.31 7.12
N LEU A 142 -11.07 -14.13 6.67
CA LEU A 142 -11.95 -13.02 6.30
C LEU A 142 -12.85 -13.41 5.12
N ILE A 143 -12.28 -13.96 4.07
CA ILE A 143 -12.98 -14.36 2.84
C ILE A 143 -14.03 -15.44 3.16
N LEU A 144 -13.65 -16.46 3.92
CA LEU A 144 -14.56 -17.54 4.34
C LEU A 144 -15.69 -17.04 5.25
N LYS A 145 -15.41 -16.10 6.15
CA LYS A 145 -16.43 -15.51 7.01
C LYS A 145 -17.39 -14.62 6.22
N ALA A 146 -16.88 -13.87 5.24
CA ALA A 146 -17.72 -13.10 4.33
C ALA A 146 -18.70 -14.01 3.58
N LYS A 147 -18.21 -15.13 2.99
CA LYS A 147 -19.06 -16.16 2.35
C LYS A 147 -20.13 -16.69 3.30
N LYS A 148 -19.71 -17.10 4.53
CA LYS A 148 -20.64 -17.64 5.53
C LYS A 148 -21.77 -16.67 5.86
N ASN A 149 -21.47 -15.38 5.93
CA ASN A 149 -22.42 -14.33 6.24
C ASN A 149 -23.13 -13.77 4.98
N LYS A 150 -22.90 -14.34 3.80
CA LYS A 150 -23.45 -13.90 2.51
C LYS A 150 -23.15 -12.42 2.21
N ILE A 151 -21.97 -11.94 2.62
CA ILE A 151 -21.52 -10.57 2.37
C ILE A 151 -20.76 -10.57 1.04
N PRO A 152 -21.19 -9.78 0.04
CA PRO A 152 -20.48 -9.65 -1.22
C PRO A 152 -19.06 -9.15 -1.00
N ILE A 153 -18.10 -9.78 -1.70
CA ILE A 153 -16.68 -9.44 -1.59
C ILE A 153 -16.06 -9.24 -2.98
N ALA A 154 -15.32 -8.16 -3.15
CA ALA A 154 -14.60 -7.87 -4.39
C ALA A 154 -13.11 -7.64 -4.12
N LEU A 155 -12.26 -8.04 -5.07
CA LEU A 155 -10.85 -7.70 -5.10
C LEU A 155 -10.64 -6.62 -6.14
N ILE A 156 -10.31 -5.40 -5.68
CA ILE A 156 -10.08 -4.25 -6.56
C ILE A 156 -8.59 -3.96 -6.67
N ASN A 157 -8.17 -3.45 -7.84
CA ASN A 157 -6.77 -3.34 -8.19
C ASN A 157 -6.01 -4.66 -8.04
N ALA A 158 -6.69 -5.78 -8.25
CA ALA A 158 -6.15 -7.12 -8.04
C ALA A 158 -4.78 -7.26 -8.71
N ARG A 159 -3.81 -7.76 -7.96
CA ARG A 159 -2.45 -7.99 -8.45
C ARG A 159 -1.94 -9.35 -8.00
N LEU A 160 -1.70 -10.22 -8.97
CA LEU A 160 -0.99 -11.49 -8.79
C LEU A 160 0.29 -11.43 -9.62
N THR A 161 1.43 -11.57 -8.97
CA THR A 161 2.70 -11.77 -9.67
C THR A 161 2.85 -13.24 -10.07
N SER A 162 3.65 -13.53 -11.08
CA SER A 162 3.99 -14.92 -11.48
C SER A 162 4.44 -15.77 -10.27
N ARG A 163 5.27 -15.21 -9.41
CA ARG A 163 5.72 -15.90 -8.18
C ARG A 163 4.56 -16.20 -7.23
N SER A 164 3.62 -15.27 -7.05
CA SER A 164 2.46 -15.46 -6.18
C SER A 164 1.50 -16.48 -6.78
N PHE A 165 1.24 -16.40 -8.09
CA PHE A 165 0.41 -17.37 -8.79
C PHE A 165 0.97 -18.78 -8.67
N ASN A 166 2.28 -18.99 -8.94
CA ASN A 166 2.91 -20.29 -8.83
C ASN A 166 2.84 -20.88 -7.40
N ARG A 167 2.90 -20.04 -6.36
CA ARG A 167 2.68 -20.49 -4.98
C ARG A 167 1.26 -20.97 -4.74
N TRP A 168 0.25 -20.28 -5.28
CA TRP A 168 -1.14 -20.72 -5.21
C TRP A 168 -1.35 -22.02 -5.98
N MET A 169 -0.66 -22.21 -7.09
CA MET A 169 -0.74 -23.43 -7.91
C MET A 169 -0.08 -24.66 -7.29
N ILE A 170 0.65 -24.54 -6.19
CA ILE A 170 1.05 -25.70 -5.37
C ILE A 170 -0.19 -26.43 -4.83
N PHE A 171 -1.28 -25.68 -4.57
CA PHE A 171 -2.54 -26.21 -4.07
C PHE A 171 -3.73 -25.65 -4.88
N PRO A 172 -3.89 -26.09 -6.13
CA PRO A 172 -4.82 -25.46 -7.08
C PRO A 172 -6.29 -25.52 -6.62
N ASN A 173 -6.69 -26.62 -5.98
CA ASN A 173 -8.05 -26.76 -5.44
C ASN A 173 -8.34 -25.73 -4.32
N VAL A 174 -7.36 -25.47 -3.46
CA VAL A 174 -7.48 -24.44 -2.39
C VAL A 174 -7.51 -23.05 -2.99
N ALA A 175 -6.64 -22.79 -3.97
CA ALA A 175 -6.66 -21.52 -4.69
C ALA A 175 -8.05 -21.30 -5.32
N LYS A 176 -8.55 -22.26 -6.06
CA LYS A 176 -9.88 -22.18 -6.68
C LYS A 176 -10.97 -21.99 -5.64
N GLU A 177 -10.94 -22.71 -4.52
CA GLU A 177 -11.93 -22.60 -3.45
C GLU A 177 -11.95 -21.19 -2.84
N ILE A 178 -10.78 -20.60 -2.55
CA ILE A 178 -10.68 -19.25 -1.94
C ILE A 178 -11.06 -18.17 -2.95
N PHE A 179 -10.50 -18.20 -4.15
CA PHE A 179 -10.75 -17.16 -5.14
C PHE A 179 -12.17 -17.21 -5.71
N SER A 180 -12.83 -18.36 -5.77
CA SER A 180 -14.22 -18.48 -6.22
C SER A 180 -15.24 -17.84 -5.27
N ILE A 181 -14.82 -17.41 -4.08
CA ILE A 181 -15.69 -16.70 -3.13
C ILE A 181 -15.89 -15.23 -3.54
N PHE A 182 -14.95 -14.66 -4.28
CA PHE A 182 -15.08 -13.28 -4.75
C PHE A 182 -16.15 -13.16 -5.82
N ASP A 183 -17.04 -12.19 -5.66
CA ASP A 183 -18.09 -11.88 -6.63
C ASP A 183 -17.54 -11.08 -7.83
N LEU A 184 -16.42 -10.36 -7.63
CA LEU A 184 -15.84 -9.44 -8.62
C LEU A 184 -14.33 -9.31 -8.46
N PHE A 185 -13.63 -9.32 -9.61
CA PHE A 185 -12.22 -8.95 -9.71
C PHE A 185 -12.03 -7.77 -10.65
N ILE A 186 -11.39 -6.70 -10.18
CA ILE A 186 -10.90 -5.59 -11.01
C ILE A 186 -9.39 -5.64 -11.00
N CYS A 187 -8.79 -6.15 -12.08
CA CYS A 187 -7.36 -6.39 -12.19
C CYS A 187 -6.58 -5.10 -12.51
N SER A 188 -5.40 -4.95 -11.93
CA SER A 188 -4.48 -3.85 -12.19
C SER A 188 -3.66 -4.03 -13.48
N ASN A 189 -3.55 -5.26 -13.99
CA ASN A 189 -2.83 -5.61 -15.22
C ASN A 189 -3.44 -6.85 -15.89
N SER A 190 -3.09 -7.04 -17.16
CA SER A 190 -3.57 -8.17 -17.97
C SER A 190 -3.02 -9.52 -17.50
N GLU A 191 -1.81 -9.56 -16.93
CA GLU A 191 -1.19 -10.75 -16.39
C GLU A 191 -2.02 -11.34 -15.25
N THR A 192 -2.46 -10.51 -14.31
CA THR A 192 -3.35 -10.93 -13.21
C THR A 192 -4.68 -11.46 -13.73
N LYS A 193 -5.27 -10.79 -14.74
CA LYS A 193 -6.50 -11.26 -15.39
C LYS A 193 -6.31 -12.67 -15.93
N MET A 194 -5.23 -12.91 -16.69
CA MET A 194 -4.90 -14.22 -17.25
C MET A 194 -4.73 -15.30 -16.17
N TYR A 195 -4.11 -14.97 -15.02
CA TYR A 195 -3.95 -15.93 -13.92
C TYR A 195 -5.27 -16.33 -13.28
N LEU A 196 -6.18 -15.37 -13.09
CA LEU A 196 -7.50 -15.63 -12.52
C LEU A 196 -8.37 -16.45 -13.50
N GLU A 197 -8.28 -16.16 -14.80
CA GLU A 197 -8.95 -16.94 -15.85
C GLU A 197 -8.43 -18.39 -15.91
N LYS A 198 -7.12 -18.62 -15.73
CA LYS A 198 -6.54 -19.96 -15.60
C LYS A 198 -7.06 -20.75 -14.40
N LEU A 199 -7.50 -20.08 -13.33
CA LEU A 199 -8.18 -20.70 -12.19
C LEU A 199 -9.65 -21.03 -12.49
N GLY A 200 -10.16 -20.68 -13.67
CA GLY A 200 -11.56 -20.90 -14.07
C GLY A 200 -12.55 -19.96 -13.39
N LEU A 201 -12.10 -18.78 -12.99
CA LEU A 201 -12.94 -17.78 -12.33
C LEU A 201 -13.69 -16.91 -13.34
N GLN A 202 -14.78 -16.29 -12.86
CA GLN A 202 -15.63 -15.39 -13.64
C GLN A 202 -15.62 -13.97 -13.07
N ASN A 203 -16.32 -13.04 -13.74
CA ASN A 203 -16.43 -11.63 -13.32
C ASN A 203 -15.07 -10.95 -13.13
N ILE A 204 -14.16 -11.17 -14.07
CA ILE A 204 -12.78 -10.65 -14.07
C ILE A 204 -12.68 -9.53 -15.10
N TYR A 205 -12.38 -8.32 -14.63
CA TYR A 205 -12.26 -7.14 -15.49
C TYR A 205 -10.87 -6.53 -15.35
N PHE A 206 -10.30 -6.11 -16.47
CA PHE A 206 -9.09 -5.27 -16.49
C PHE A 206 -9.49 -3.86 -16.86
N LYS A 207 -9.29 -2.90 -15.96
CA LYS A 207 -9.65 -1.48 -16.14
C LYS A 207 -8.45 -0.55 -15.86
N GLY A 208 -7.23 -1.12 -15.79
CA GLY A 208 -6.04 -0.38 -15.45
C GLY A 208 -5.79 -0.30 -13.94
N ASN A 209 -4.66 0.33 -13.58
CA ASN A 209 -4.24 0.43 -12.19
C ASN A 209 -4.82 1.69 -11.54
N ILE A 210 -5.66 1.52 -10.53
CA ILE A 210 -6.32 2.63 -9.83
C ILE A 210 -5.34 3.58 -9.12
N LYS A 211 -4.09 3.16 -8.91
CA LYS A 211 -3.02 4.04 -8.34
C LYS A 211 -2.69 5.21 -9.28
N PHE A 212 -3.06 5.14 -10.56
CA PHE A 212 -2.87 6.24 -11.52
C PHE A 212 -4.05 7.23 -11.59
N ILE A 213 -5.11 7.03 -10.79
CA ILE A 213 -6.26 7.93 -10.75
C ILE A 213 -5.97 9.19 -9.90
N GLU A 214 -4.89 9.18 -9.11
CA GLU A 214 -4.53 10.34 -8.30
C GLU A 214 -4.12 11.50 -9.23
N ASN A 215 -4.97 12.52 -9.31
CA ASN A 215 -4.61 13.76 -9.99
C ASN A 215 -3.52 14.45 -9.16
N VAL A 216 -2.37 14.65 -9.76
CA VAL A 216 -1.32 15.48 -9.18
C VAL A 216 -1.84 16.92 -9.14
N ASP A 217 -2.04 17.46 -7.96
CA ASP A 217 -2.42 18.86 -7.79
C ASP A 217 -1.18 19.73 -8.04
N GLU A 218 -1.01 20.16 -9.28
CA GLU A 218 0.14 20.97 -9.69
C GLU A 218 0.31 22.23 -8.86
N LYS A 219 -0.80 22.79 -8.33
CA LYS A 219 -0.76 23.99 -7.46
C LYS A 219 -0.07 23.73 -6.11
N LYS A 220 0.02 22.48 -5.68
CA LYS A 220 0.73 22.08 -4.45
C LYS A 220 2.21 21.80 -4.68
N ILE A 221 2.64 21.70 -5.93
CA ILE A 221 4.06 21.47 -6.26
C ILE A 221 4.80 22.79 -6.20
N LYS A 222 5.59 22.97 -5.15
CA LYS A 222 6.55 24.10 -5.06
C LYS A 222 7.93 23.60 -5.44
N ASN A 223 8.38 23.94 -6.63
CA ASN A 223 9.72 23.62 -7.08
C ASN A 223 10.67 24.81 -6.85
N LEU A 224 11.39 24.81 -5.74
CA LEU A 224 12.36 25.86 -5.41
C LEU A 224 13.58 25.87 -6.34
N ASN A 225 13.78 24.83 -7.12
CA ASN A 225 14.94 24.58 -7.96
C ASN A 225 14.63 24.65 -9.47
N GLU A 226 13.43 25.08 -9.83
CA GLU A 226 12.98 25.17 -11.22
C GLU A 226 13.94 25.98 -12.09
N ASN A 227 14.34 27.16 -11.65
CA ASN A 227 15.26 28.06 -12.37
C ASN A 227 16.63 27.43 -12.65
N ILE A 228 17.08 26.49 -11.82
CA ILE A 228 18.36 25.79 -12.01
C ILE A 228 18.17 24.61 -12.96
N LEU A 229 17.10 23.85 -12.77
CA LEU A 229 16.83 22.62 -13.54
C LEU A 229 16.45 22.93 -14.99
N VAL A 230 15.68 24.00 -15.23
CA VAL A 230 15.30 24.42 -16.59
C VAL A 230 16.54 24.84 -17.43
N LYS A 231 17.55 25.41 -16.78
CA LYS A 231 18.78 25.91 -17.48
C LYS A 231 19.83 24.82 -17.69
N LYS A 232 19.73 23.67 -17.06
CA LYS A 232 20.72 22.59 -17.11
C LYS A 232 20.06 21.28 -17.61
N LYS A 233 20.86 20.46 -18.28
CA LYS A 233 20.41 19.09 -18.57
C LYS A 233 20.46 18.29 -17.29
N PHE A 234 19.39 17.57 -17.00
CA PHE A 234 19.35 16.68 -15.84
C PHE A 234 18.64 15.37 -16.15
N TRP A 235 18.93 14.37 -15.34
CA TRP A 235 18.16 13.15 -15.29
C TRP A 235 17.96 12.71 -13.84
N PHE A 236 16.91 11.94 -13.61
CA PHE A 236 16.44 11.58 -12.28
C PHE A 236 16.37 10.06 -12.12
N ALA A 237 17.06 9.52 -11.11
CA ALA A 237 17.03 8.14 -10.71
C ALA A 237 16.19 8.00 -9.44
N ALA A 238 14.96 7.50 -9.58
CA ALA A 238 14.01 7.37 -8.50
C ALA A 238 14.04 5.99 -7.85
N SER A 239 13.91 5.94 -6.52
CA SER A 239 13.79 4.71 -5.72
C SER A 239 14.97 3.74 -5.88
N THR A 240 16.19 4.26 -5.97
CA THR A 240 17.39 3.43 -6.22
C THR A 240 17.68 2.47 -5.05
N HIS A 241 18.05 1.25 -5.39
CA HIS A 241 18.50 0.22 -4.47
C HIS A 241 20.04 0.17 -4.38
N LYS A 242 20.55 -0.60 -3.41
CA LYS A 242 21.99 -0.78 -3.21
C LYS A 242 22.63 -1.36 -4.48
N GLY A 243 23.65 -0.67 -4.99
CA GLY A 243 24.35 -1.02 -6.23
C GLY A 243 23.88 -0.21 -7.45
N GLU A 244 22.59 0.12 -7.55
CA GLU A 244 22.08 0.98 -8.64
C GLU A 244 22.66 2.40 -8.56
N ASP A 245 22.90 2.92 -7.37
CA ASP A 245 23.53 4.23 -7.18
C ASP A 245 24.91 4.31 -7.81
N VAL A 246 25.72 3.26 -7.71
CA VAL A 246 27.04 3.16 -8.33
C VAL A 246 26.91 3.23 -9.85
N MET A 247 25.91 2.54 -10.39
CA MET A 247 25.60 2.61 -11.82
C MET A 247 25.21 4.03 -12.24
N CYS A 248 24.37 4.71 -11.46
CA CYS A 248 23.96 6.09 -11.70
C CYS A 248 25.16 7.03 -11.71
N LEU A 249 26.06 6.92 -10.73
CA LEU A 249 27.28 7.75 -10.67
C LEU A 249 28.23 7.48 -11.84
N LYS A 250 28.44 6.21 -12.22
CA LYS A 250 29.25 5.86 -13.40
C LYS A 250 28.63 6.37 -14.70
N THR A 251 27.30 6.32 -14.81
CA THR A 251 26.56 6.86 -15.95
C THR A 251 26.71 8.37 -16.03
N HIS A 252 26.63 9.08 -14.89
CA HIS A 252 26.90 10.52 -14.83
C HIS A 252 28.28 10.85 -15.42
N LEU A 253 29.34 10.16 -14.98
CA LEU A 253 30.71 10.38 -15.49
C LEU A 253 30.83 10.20 -17.03
N LYS A 254 30.11 9.19 -17.57
CA LYS A 254 30.07 8.98 -19.02
C LYS A 254 29.32 10.09 -19.75
N LEU A 255 28.15 10.48 -19.23
CA LEU A 255 27.32 11.53 -19.83
C LEU A 255 27.94 12.93 -19.72
N LYS A 256 28.65 13.21 -18.62
CA LYS A 256 29.33 14.48 -18.39
C LYS A 256 30.39 14.78 -19.48
N LYS A 257 31.00 13.77 -20.10
CA LYS A 257 31.88 13.94 -21.24
C LYS A 257 31.18 14.62 -22.43
N LYS A 258 29.89 14.36 -22.62
CA LYS A 258 29.08 14.94 -23.71
C LYS A 258 28.30 16.18 -23.25
N PHE A 259 27.90 16.24 -21.97
CA PHE A 259 27.08 17.31 -21.43
C PHE A 259 27.76 17.90 -20.19
N LYS A 260 28.50 18.98 -20.35
CA LYS A 260 29.34 19.60 -19.30
C LYS A 260 28.52 20.06 -18.08
N ASP A 261 27.28 20.55 -18.30
CA ASP A 261 26.40 21.09 -17.25
C ASP A 261 25.33 20.07 -16.77
N LEU A 262 25.65 18.78 -16.85
CA LEU A 262 24.73 17.73 -16.46
C LEU A 262 24.56 17.68 -14.95
N ILE A 263 23.30 17.60 -14.50
CA ILE A 263 22.93 17.27 -13.12
C ILE A 263 22.33 15.84 -13.08
N THR A 264 22.78 15.05 -12.14
CA THR A 264 22.13 13.76 -11.80
C THR A 264 21.46 13.87 -10.45
N VAL A 265 20.14 13.64 -10.42
CA VAL A 265 19.35 13.61 -9.19
C VAL A 265 19.07 12.16 -8.82
N ILE A 266 19.43 11.78 -7.59
CA ILE A 266 19.24 10.40 -7.07
C ILE A 266 18.33 10.47 -5.85
N ALA A 267 17.18 9.81 -5.91
CA ALA A 267 16.28 9.60 -4.77
C ALA A 267 16.37 8.13 -4.34
N PRO A 268 17.09 7.79 -3.27
CA PRO A 268 17.23 6.40 -2.84
C PRO A 268 15.93 5.88 -2.23
N ARG A 269 15.65 4.59 -2.37
CA ARG A 269 14.50 3.92 -1.75
C ARG A 269 14.48 4.07 -0.22
N HIS A 270 15.66 4.15 0.39
CA HIS A 270 15.84 4.31 1.83
C HIS A 270 16.72 5.52 2.13
N ILE A 271 16.17 6.52 2.77
CA ILE A 271 16.84 7.79 3.14
C ILE A 271 18.17 7.55 3.88
N LYS A 272 18.24 6.53 4.73
CA LYS A 272 19.47 6.17 5.47
C LYS A 272 20.70 5.95 4.58
N ARG A 273 20.51 5.77 3.26
CA ARG A 273 21.59 5.52 2.29
C ARG A 273 22.20 6.79 1.70
N THR A 274 21.59 7.95 1.93
CA THR A 274 22.09 9.24 1.36
C THR A 274 23.54 9.49 1.69
N THR A 275 23.96 9.22 2.94
CA THR A 275 25.36 9.39 3.39
C THR A 275 26.32 8.40 2.70
N GLU A 276 25.88 7.15 2.51
CA GLU A 276 26.66 6.12 1.78
C GLU A 276 26.89 6.55 0.31
N ILE A 277 25.83 6.99 -0.34
CA ILE A 277 25.86 7.45 -1.74
C ILE A 277 26.78 8.67 -1.89
N LYS A 278 26.70 9.63 -0.95
CA LYS A 278 27.60 10.80 -0.93
C LYS A 278 29.07 10.38 -0.79
N LYS A 279 29.38 9.40 0.08
CA LYS A 279 30.75 8.86 0.20
C LYS A 279 31.23 8.22 -1.09
N LEU A 280 30.38 7.47 -1.78
CA LEU A 280 30.71 6.85 -3.08
C LEU A 280 30.94 7.91 -4.15
N SER A 281 30.12 8.95 -4.20
CA SER A 281 30.26 10.05 -5.13
C SER A 281 31.54 10.83 -4.91
N ASN A 282 31.90 11.11 -3.65
CA ASN A 282 33.16 11.80 -3.30
C ASN A 282 34.40 11.00 -3.71
N LYS A 283 34.36 9.64 -3.60
CA LYS A 283 35.43 8.77 -4.09
C LYS A 283 35.65 8.91 -5.61
N LEU A 284 34.59 9.24 -6.33
CA LEU A 284 34.62 9.49 -7.78
C LEU A 284 34.94 10.98 -8.12
N LYS A 285 35.28 11.78 -7.11
CA LYS A 285 35.59 13.23 -7.22
C LYS A 285 34.42 14.02 -7.83
N LEU A 286 33.17 13.65 -7.53
CA LEU A 286 31.99 14.34 -8.00
C LEU A 286 31.47 15.31 -6.93
N ASN A 287 31.08 16.51 -7.35
CA ASN A 287 30.54 17.55 -6.50
C ASN A 287 29.10 17.21 -6.09
N THR A 288 28.90 16.79 -4.85
CA THR A 288 27.64 16.21 -4.38
C THR A 288 26.98 17.05 -3.30
N GLN A 289 25.68 17.21 -3.40
CA GLN A 289 24.82 17.78 -2.36
C GLN A 289 23.77 16.74 -1.93
N ILE A 290 23.59 16.57 -0.61
CA ILE A 290 22.36 15.97 -0.06
C ILE A 290 21.36 17.12 0.05
N LEU A 291 20.23 17.01 -0.63
CA LEU A 291 19.20 18.03 -0.68
C LEU A 291 18.08 17.66 0.28
N ASN A 292 17.91 18.47 1.32
CA ASN A 292 16.80 18.35 2.26
C ASN A 292 15.57 19.14 1.80
N ASN A 293 14.46 18.95 2.50
CA ASN A 293 13.23 19.68 2.21
C ASN A 293 13.47 21.20 2.34
N ASN A 294 12.96 21.98 1.39
CA ASN A 294 13.11 23.44 1.33
C ASN A 294 14.53 23.99 1.08
N GLU A 295 15.47 23.14 0.66
CA GLU A 295 16.82 23.60 0.26
C GLU A 295 16.92 23.88 -1.24
N LYS A 296 17.84 24.78 -1.60
CA LYS A 296 18.19 25.06 -2.99
C LYS A 296 19.43 24.28 -3.42
N ILE A 297 19.45 23.88 -4.68
CA ILE A 297 20.61 23.27 -5.30
C ILE A 297 21.70 24.35 -5.46
N LEU A 298 22.90 24.07 -4.99
CA LEU A 298 24.06 24.94 -5.13
C LEU A 298 24.59 24.85 -6.57
N LYS A 299 25.08 25.98 -7.11
CA LYS A 299 25.46 26.11 -8.53
C LYS A 299 26.57 25.16 -9.01
N ASP A 300 27.51 24.80 -8.10
CA ASP A 300 28.65 23.91 -8.34
C ASP A 300 28.35 22.43 -8.23
N LYS A 301 27.14 22.07 -7.81
CA LYS A 301 26.75 20.66 -7.56
C LYS A 301 26.25 20.00 -8.85
N GLU A 302 26.73 18.78 -9.04
CA GLU A 302 26.42 17.94 -10.21
C GLU A 302 25.67 16.65 -9.83
N ILE A 303 25.85 16.19 -8.58
CA ILE A 303 25.08 15.07 -8.03
C ILE A 303 24.21 15.59 -6.89
N ILE A 304 22.92 15.42 -7.02
CA ILE A 304 21.93 15.80 -6.02
C ILE A 304 21.29 14.53 -5.45
N ILE A 305 21.43 14.32 -4.15
CA ILE A 305 20.84 13.17 -3.45
C ILE A 305 19.67 13.69 -2.63
N ILE A 306 18.46 13.23 -2.93
CA ILE A 306 17.25 13.61 -2.20
C ILE A 306 17.20 12.88 -0.84
N ASN A 307 17.00 13.66 0.24
CA ASN A 307 16.90 13.16 1.60
C ASN A 307 15.43 13.03 2.06
#